data_f0700a3028cd259c22bc6dc522f5ef7a
#
_entry.id   f0700a3028cd259c22bc6dc522f5ef7a
#
_cell.length_a   1.000
_cell.length_b   1.000
_cell.length_c   1.000
_cell.angle_alpha   90.00
_cell.angle_beta   90.00
_cell.angle_gamma   90.00
#
_symmetry.space_group_name_H-M   'P 1'
#
loop_
_entity.id
_entity.type
_entity.pdbx_description
1 polymer ?
#
loop_
_entity_poly.entity_id
_entity_poly.type
_entity_poly.pdbx_seq_one_letter_code
_entity_poly.pdbx_strand_id
1 'polypeptide(L)'
;MASTITSATLKVVISEQIILNGTDQGSKNTLSISGINEVAKRIVSISTTETGLLGFATAPSTDLAKSYVAGQFDEDDVRYIRITNLDDANHVVLTFRDEDSDEFALKLDYGQSFIYNGDHDTGVADTMDANQQELTFTDATCDITTDSATVTCDSSAKIAVGQSVSGTGIPVGAAVTAVNTVGAVTSFTVGAEPGQSIDTDDISGGTNVTLTFKTHLADLVDITALAGTAAVDLEVFVASK
;
A
#
# COMPACT_ATOMS: atom_id res chain seq x y z
N MET A 1 -3.41 -20.06 -32.75
CA MET A 1 -4.25 -20.47 -31.60
C MET A 1 -3.74 -19.70 -30.40
N ALA A 2 -4.58 -18.96 -29.72
CA ALA A 2 -4.19 -18.32 -28.46
C ALA A 2 -3.94 -19.44 -27.43
N SER A 3 -2.79 -19.42 -26.77
CA SER A 3 -2.50 -20.33 -25.66
C SER A 3 -3.32 -19.85 -24.45
N THR A 4 -4.21 -20.70 -23.95
CA THR A 4 -4.90 -20.40 -22.69
C THR A 4 -3.95 -20.71 -21.55
N ILE A 5 -3.57 -19.70 -20.77
CA ILE A 5 -2.80 -19.89 -19.56
C ILE A 5 -3.73 -20.53 -18.51
N THR A 6 -3.33 -21.70 -18.00
CA THR A 6 -4.00 -22.31 -16.85
C THR A 6 -3.40 -21.73 -15.60
N SER A 7 -4.22 -21.16 -14.73
CA SER A 7 -3.75 -20.59 -13.47
C SER A 7 -3.08 -21.66 -12.59
N ALA A 8 -2.01 -21.27 -11.95
CA ALA A 8 -1.21 -22.14 -11.08
C ALA A 8 -1.49 -21.83 -9.59
N THR A 9 -0.96 -22.67 -8.72
CA THR A 9 -0.92 -22.44 -7.27
C THR A 9 0.52 -22.28 -6.83
N LEU A 10 0.86 -21.12 -6.28
CA LEU A 10 2.13 -20.89 -5.60
C LEU A 10 2.05 -21.48 -4.20
N LYS A 11 3.04 -22.31 -3.85
CA LYS A 11 3.22 -22.84 -2.51
C LYS A 11 4.47 -22.23 -1.88
N VAL A 12 4.28 -21.45 -0.82
CA VAL A 12 5.36 -20.89 -0.02
C VAL A 12 5.51 -21.70 1.26
N VAL A 13 6.71 -22.13 1.58
CA VAL A 13 7.01 -22.89 2.80
C VAL A 13 8.10 -22.15 3.56
N ILE A 14 7.78 -21.71 4.78
CA ILE A 14 8.75 -21.16 5.73
C ILE A 14 8.97 -22.23 6.80
N SER A 15 10.20 -22.57 7.03
CA SER A 15 10.57 -23.58 8.03
C SER A 15 11.73 -23.05 8.88
N GLU A 16 11.48 -22.90 10.15
CA GLU A 16 12.49 -22.58 11.15
C GLU A 16 12.90 -23.85 11.89
N GLN A 17 14.19 -23.98 12.18
CA GLN A 17 14.72 -25.01 13.04
C GLN A 17 15.60 -24.39 14.11
N ILE A 18 15.21 -24.56 15.36
CA ILE A 18 16.00 -24.13 16.51
C ILE A 18 15.87 -25.14 17.65
N ILE A 19 17.00 -25.60 18.16
CA ILE A 19 17.03 -26.50 19.33
C ILE A 19 17.49 -25.71 20.52
N LEU A 20 16.57 -25.45 21.45
CA LEU A 20 16.85 -24.74 22.69
C LEU A 20 16.71 -25.72 23.88
N ASN A 21 17.77 -25.88 24.66
CA ASN A 21 17.81 -26.80 25.79
C ASN A 21 17.36 -28.24 25.46
N GLY A 22 17.72 -28.73 24.24
CA GLY A 22 17.36 -30.07 23.78
C GLY A 22 15.95 -30.23 23.26
N THR A 23 15.17 -29.16 23.19
CA THR A 23 13.82 -29.18 22.62
C THR A 23 13.78 -28.35 21.34
N ASP A 24 13.21 -28.92 20.28
CA ASP A 24 12.97 -28.19 19.01
C ASP A 24 11.85 -27.16 19.24
N GLN A 25 12.16 -25.89 19.01
CA GLN A 25 11.25 -24.75 19.07
C GLN A 25 10.92 -24.22 17.66
N GLY A 26 11.40 -24.90 16.64
CA GLY A 26 11.15 -24.52 15.24
C GLY A 26 9.70 -24.71 14.82
N SER A 27 9.32 -24.07 13.77
CA SER A 27 8.00 -24.17 13.16
C SER A 27 8.06 -24.36 11.66
N LYS A 28 6.96 -24.81 11.08
CA LYS A 28 6.81 -24.90 9.63
C LYS A 28 5.45 -24.31 9.26
N ASN A 29 5.49 -23.23 8.51
CA ASN A 29 4.29 -22.60 7.96
C ASN A 29 4.23 -22.82 6.45
N THR A 30 3.04 -23.12 5.94
CA THR A 30 2.80 -23.31 4.51
C THR A 30 1.65 -22.41 4.08
N LEU A 31 1.93 -21.51 3.13
CA LEU A 31 0.95 -20.69 2.46
C LEU A 31 0.72 -21.23 1.05
N SER A 32 -0.54 -21.34 0.62
CA SER A 32 -0.92 -21.71 -0.73
C SER A 32 -1.73 -20.58 -1.35
N ILE A 33 -1.23 -20.03 -2.44
CA ILE A 33 -1.83 -18.90 -3.18
C ILE A 33 -2.27 -19.44 -4.54
N SER A 34 -3.58 -19.48 -4.78
CA SER A 34 -4.16 -19.94 -6.05
C SER A 34 -4.34 -18.80 -7.03
N GLY A 35 -4.61 -19.14 -8.29
CA GLY A 35 -4.94 -18.14 -9.31
C GLY A 35 -3.74 -17.44 -9.94
N ILE A 36 -2.52 -17.93 -9.72
CA ILE A 36 -1.32 -17.31 -10.29
C ILE A 36 -1.29 -17.55 -11.81
N ASN A 37 -1.25 -16.48 -12.56
CA ASN A 37 -1.18 -16.48 -14.03
C ASN A 37 0.16 -15.98 -14.54
N GLU A 38 0.88 -15.18 -13.75
CA GLU A 38 2.15 -14.59 -14.12
C GLU A 38 3.20 -14.78 -13.01
N VAL A 39 4.44 -15.02 -13.41
CA VAL A 39 5.59 -15.07 -12.50
C VAL A 39 6.74 -14.33 -13.16
N ALA A 40 7.24 -13.31 -12.46
CA ALA A 40 8.48 -12.62 -12.81
C ALA A 40 9.58 -12.98 -11.81
N LYS A 41 10.69 -13.50 -12.32
CA LYS A 41 11.90 -13.77 -11.55
C LYS A 41 13.12 -13.19 -12.25
N ARG A 42 13.89 -12.36 -11.54
CA ARG A 42 15.08 -11.74 -12.10
C ARG A 42 16.13 -11.47 -11.04
N ILE A 43 17.36 -11.27 -11.47
CA ILE A 43 18.45 -10.73 -10.66
C ILE A 43 18.73 -9.32 -11.16
N VAL A 44 18.81 -8.37 -10.24
CA VAL A 44 19.06 -6.94 -10.51
C VAL A 44 20.25 -6.50 -9.69
N SER A 45 21.25 -5.90 -10.34
CA SER A 45 22.38 -5.32 -9.65
C SER A 45 22.05 -3.89 -9.25
N ILE A 46 22.11 -3.61 -7.95
CA ILE A 46 21.78 -2.32 -7.33
C ILE A 46 23.07 -1.60 -6.99
N SER A 47 23.21 -0.38 -7.49
CA SER A 47 24.34 0.48 -7.19
C SER A 47 24.12 1.29 -5.90
N THR A 48 25.10 2.14 -5.56
CA THR A 48 24.98 3.13 -4.48
C THR A 48 24.13 4.36 -4.87
N THR A 49 23.42 4.28 -5.99
CA THR A 49 22.40 5.24 -6.39
C THR A 49 21.05 4.55 -6.33
N GLU A 50 20.06 5.22 -5.75
CA GLU A 50 18.71 4.69 -5.65
C GLU A 50 18.18 4.27 -7.03
N THR A 51 17.64 3.09 -7.11
CA THR A 51 17.18 2.43 -8.34
C THR A 51 15.80 1.85 -8.12
N GLY A 52 14.86 2.12 -9.04
CA GLY A 52 13.53 1.50 -9.04
C GLY A 52 13.64 -0.03 -9.18
N LEU A 53 13.00 -0.76 -8.29
CA LEU A 53 13.01 -2.22 -8.26
C LEU A 53 11.69 -2.82 -8.73
N LEU A 54 10.58 -2.32 -8.23
CA LEU A 54 9.21 -2.70 -8.61
C LEU A 54 8.35 -1.45 -8.70
N GLY A 55 7.39 -1.46 -9.61
CA GLY A 55 6.35 -0.42 -9.72
C GLY A 55 4.97 -1.07 -9.84
N PHE A 56 3.98 -0.45 -9.26
CA PHE A 56 2.59 -0.91 -9.20
C PHE A 56 1.66 0.20 -9.69
N ALA A 57 0.62 -0.15 -10.41
CA ALA A 57 -0.40 0.79 -10.88
C ALA A 57 -1.61 0.03 -11.42
N THR A 58 -2.79 0.57 -11.27
CA THR A 58 -4.07 0.05 -11.81
C THR A 58 -4.05 -0.15 -13.33
N ALA A 59 -3.17 0.55 -14.04
CA ALA A 59 -2.90 0.33 -15.46
C ALA A 59 -1.43 0.59 -15.76
N PRO A 60 -0.81 -0.17 -16.67
CA PRO A 60 0.57 0.07 -17.05
C PRO A 60 0.74 1.52 -17.50
N SER A 61 1.55 2.29 -16.77
CA SER A 61 1.85 3.67 -17.11
C SER A 61 2.56 3.72 -18.47
N THR A 62 2.04 4.52 -19.38
CA THR A 62 2.71 4.87 -20.64
C THR A 62 3.76 5.95 -20.43
N ASP A 63 3.95 6.42 -19.20
CA ASP A 63 4.95 7.42 -18.87
C ASP A 63 6.36 6.81 -18.83
N LEU A 64 7.01 6.86 -19.97
CA LEU A 64 8.41 6.45 -20.15
C LEU A 64 9.43 7.31 -19.38
N ALA A 65 8.99 8.43 -18.76
CA ALA A 65 9.86 9.30 -17.97
C ALA A 65 10.19 8.70 -16.60
N LYS A 66 9.38 7.79 -16.11
CA LYS A 66 9.74 6.95 -14.96
C LYS A 66 10.59 5.79 -15.48
N SER A 67 11.91 5.97 -15.49
CA SER A 67 12.88 4.95 -15.88
C SER A 67 12.90 3.82 -14.84
N TYR A 68 11.89 2.98 -14.84
CA TYR A 68 11.91 1.76 -14.04
C TYR A 68 12.84 0.74 -14.71
N VAL A 69 13.92 0.40 -14.05
CA VAL A 69 14.68 -0.83 -14.31
C VAL A 69 13.80 -2.06 -14.00
N ALA A 70 12.70 -1.82 -13.33
CA ALA A 70 11.73 -2.78 -12.82
C ALA A 70 10.57 -3.02 -13.79
N GLY A 71 10.01 -4.21 -13.77
CA GLY A 71 8.70 -4.49 -14.34
C GLY A 71 7.62 -3.70 -13.60
N GLN A 72 6.61 -3.27 -14.33
CA GLN A 72 5.38 -2.77 -13.75
C GLN A 72 4.40 -3.93 -13.60
N PHE A 73 3.68 -3.93 -12.48
CA PHE A 73 2.65 -4.90 -12.17
C PHE A 73 1.34 -4.16 -11.90
N ASP A 74 0.23 -4.85 -12.17
CA ASP A 74 -1.07 -4.39 -11.73
C ASP A 74 -1.14 -4.55 -10.21
N GLU A 75 -1.46 -3.49 -9.48
CA GLU A 75 -1.50 -3.47 -8.01
C GLU A 75 -2.53 -4.46 -7.47
N ASP A 76 -3.68 -4.58 -8.14
CA ASP A 76 -4.76 -5.50 -7.78
C ASP A 76 -4.41 -6.98 -7.98
N ASP A 77 -3.40 -7.28 -8.81
CA ASP A 77 -3.08 -8.63 -9.23
C ASP A 77 -1.88 -9.26 -8.49
N VAL A 78 -1.02 -8.45 -7.86
CA VAL A 78 0.18 -8.94 -7.16
C VAL A 78 -0.21 -9.74 -5.91
N ARG A 79 0.18 -11.00 -5.85
CA ARG A 79 -0.15 -11.91 -4.74
C ARG A 79 1.03 -12.27 -3.87
N TYR A 80 2.24 -12.07 -4.36
CA TYR A 80 3.45 -12.45 -3.64
C TYR A 80 4.66 -11.71 -4.16
N ILE A 81 5.44 -11.16 -3.25
CA ILE A 81 6.73 -10.52 -3.54
C ILE A 81 7.79 -11.14 -2.63
N ARG A 82 8.93 -11.52 -3.21
CA ARG A 82 10.14 -11.85 -2.46
C ARG A 82 11.34 -11.12 -3.05
N ILE A 83 12.06 -10.44 -2.18
CA ILE A 83 13.32 -9.76 -2.53
C ILE A 83 14.40 -10.34 -1.65
N THR A 84 15.41 -10.95 -2.25
CA THR A 84 16.53 -11.59 -1.54
C THR A 84 17.83 -10.89 -1.88
N ASN A 85 18.56 -10.46 -0.87
CA ASN A 85 19.91 -9.96 -1.03
C ASN A 85 20.88 -11.15 -1.23
N LEU A 86 21.47 -11.26 -2.42
CA LEU A 86 22.38 -12.34 -2.79
C LEU A 86 23.85 -12.03 -2.48
N ASP A 87 24.14 -10.81 -1.99
CA ASP A 87 25.50 -10.43 -1.60
C ASP A 87 25.95 -11.20 -0.34
N ASP A 88 27.23 -11.31 -0.14
CA ASP A 88 27.85 -12.01 0.99
C ASP A 88 28.43 -11.09 2.08
N ALA A 89 28.39 -9.77 1.85
CA ALA A 89 29.01 -8.78 2.74
C ALA A 89 28.21 -7.48 2.88
N ASN A 90 27.51 -7.04 1.83
CA ASN A 90 26.92 -5.72 1.77
C ASN A 90 25.41 -5.77 1.97
N HIS A 91 24.86 -4.73 2.60
CA HIS A 91 23.43 -4.53 2.75
C HIS A 91 22.85 -3.66 1.63
N VAL A 92 21.55 -3.76 1.49
CA VAL A 92 20.72 -2.88 0.67
C VAL A 92 19.64 -2.27 1.55
N VAL A 93 19.22 -1.06 1.24
CA VAL A 93 18.02 -0.44 1.80
C VAL A 93 16.93 -0.52 0.74
N LEU A 94 15.81 -1.12 1.09
CA LEU A 94 14.59 -1.10 0.30
C LEU A 94 13.73 0.05 0.80
N THR A 95 13.24 0.89 -0.09
CA THR A 95 12.27 1.95 0.23
C THR A 95 10.96 1.63 -0.46
N PHE A 96 9.89 1.67 0.31
CA PHE A 96 8.51 1.43 -0.10
C PHE A 96 7.81 2.77 -0.11
N ARG A 97 7.14 3.08 -1.20
CA ARG A 97 6.40 4.34 -1.37
C ARG A 97 4.96 4.04 -1.71
N ASP A 98 4.05 4.69 -1.01
CA ASP A 98 2.62 4.62 -1.25
C ASP A 98 2.11 5.74 -2.17
N GLU A 99 0.80 5.74 -2.47
CA GLU A 99 0.15 6.73 -3.33
C GLU A 99 0.11 8.14 -2.71
N ASP A 100 0.14 8.24 -1.39
CA ASP A 100 0.19 9.50 -0.66
C ASP A 100 1.61 10.10 -0.63
N SER A 101 2.57 9.39 -1.23
CA SER A 101 4.00 9.75 -1.24
C SER A 101 4.68 9.61 0.13
N ASP A 102 4.10 8.86 1.01
CA ASP A 102 4.73 8.46 2.26
C ASP A 102 5.72 7.31 2.00
N GLU A 103 6.80 7.30 2.76
CA GLU A 103 7.88 6.34 2.56
C GLU A 103 8.27 5.66 3.86
N PHE A 104 8.53 4.37 3.78
CA PHE A 104 9.29 3.69 4.82
C PHE A 104 10.42 2.88 4.22
N ALA A 105 11.51 2.73 4.98
CA ALA A 105 12.69 2.04 4.52
C ALA A 105 13.03 0.83 5.40
N LEU A 106 13.45 -0.24 4.76
CA LEU A 106 13.89 -1.46 5.41
C LEU A 106 15.32 -1.81 4.98
N LYS A 107 16.22 -1.97 5.95
CA LYS A 107 17.57 -2.51 5.69
C LYS A 107 17.49 -4.02 5.53
N LEU A 108 17.99 -4.53 4.42
CA LEU A 108 18.14 -5.95 4.13
C LEU A 108 19.63 -6.29 4.09
N ASP A 109 20.14 -6.98 5.12
CA ASP A 109 21.53 -7.40 5.16
C ASP A 109 21.79 -8.55 4.18
N TYR A 110 23.05 -8.89 3.99
CA TYR A 110 23.44 -9.97 3.09
C TYR A 110 22.75 -11.29 3.47
N GLY A 111 22.34 -12.05 2.46
CA GLY A 111 21.65 -13.34 2.61
C GLY A 111 20.23 -13.24 3.16
N GLN A 112 19.72 -12.05 3.48
CA GLN A 112 18.36 -11.90 3.98
C GLN A 112 17.34 -11.79 2.86
N SER A 113 16.08 -12.12 3.18
CA SER A 113 14.93 -11.98 2.28
C SER A 113 13.81 -11.18 2.94
N PHE A 114 13.25 -10.26 2.18
CA PHE A 114 11.94 -9.68 2.44
C PHE A 114 10.88 -10.50 1.72
N ILE A 115 9.79 -10.82 2.40
CA ILE A 115 8.65 -11.56 1.85
C ILE A 115 7.39 -10.79 2.19
N TYR A 116 6.59 -10.53 1.18
CA TYR A 116 5.28 -9.91 1.31
C TYR A 116 4.24 -10.70 0.51
N ASN A 117 3.12 -10.94 1.13
CA ASN A 117 1.94 -11.53 0.50
C ASN A 117 0.93 -10.41 0.30
N GLY A 118 0.58 -10.12 -0.94
CA GLY A 118 -0.52 -9.21 -1.23
C GLY A 118 -1.85 -9.71 -0.65
N ASP A 119 -2.80 -8.83 -0.53
CA ASP A 119 -4.16 -9.19 -0.16
C ASP A 119 -4.77 -10.19 -1.17
N HIS A 120 -5.70 -11.02 -0.69
CA HIS A 120 -6.32 -12.05 -1.55
C HIS A 120 -7.18 -11.48 -2.67
N ASP A 121 -7.77 -10.32 -2.44
CA ASP A 121 -8.71 -9.68 -3.35
C ASP A 121 -8.09 -8.49 -4.08
N THR A 122 -7.32 -7.65 -3.40
CA THR A 122 -6.82 -6.35 -3.88
C THR A 122 -5.30 -6.29 -4.06
N GLY A 123 -4.58 -7.41 -3.91
CA GLY A 123 -3.16 -7.46 -4.20
C GLY A 123 -2.29 -6.63 -3.26
N VAL A 124 -1.71 -5.56 -3.75
CA VAL A 124 -0.92 -4.60 -2.97
C VAL A 124 -1.64 -3.27 -2.75
N ALA A 125 -2.89 -3.15 -3.25
CA ALA A 125 -3.75 -2.02 -2.96
C ALA A 125 -4.23 -2.06 -1.50
N ASP A 126 -4.46 -0.90 -0.88
CA ASP A 126 -4.92 -0.75 0.51
C ASP A 126 -4.09 -1.55 1.55
N THR A 127 -2.79 -1.72 1.35
CA THR A 127 -2.01 -2.63 2.19
C THR A 127 -0.87 -2.00 2.95
N MET A 128 -0.44 -0.80 2.57
CA MET A 128 0.70 -0.13 3.19
C MET A 128 0.40 1.33 3.46
N ASP A 129 0.86 1.79 4.62
CA ASP A 129 0.85 3.20 5.00
C ASP A 129 1.97 3.43 6.03
N ALA A 130 2.82 4.40 5.79
CA ALA A 130 3.93 4.72 6.67
C ALA A 130 3.49 5.47 7.93
N ASN A 131 2.37 6.18 7.88
CA ASN A 131 1.96 7.14 8.90
C ASN A 131 0.64 6.80 9.60
N GLN A 132 -0.16 5.90 9.06
CA GLN A 132 -1.52 5.69 9.53
C GLN A 132 -1.79 4.24 9.96
N GLN A 133 -2.72 4.11 10.88
CA GLN A 133 -3.33 2.83 11.21
C GLN A 133 -4.74 2.83 10.68
N GLU A 134 -5.23 1.70 10.20
CA GLU A 134 -6.65 1.56 9.87
C GLU A 134 -7.50 1.83 11.12
N LEU A 135 -8.09 3.02 11.19
CA LEU A 135 -8.93 3.47 12.30
C LEU A 135 -10.31 3.84 11.77
N THR A 136 -11.32 3.39 12.48
CA THR A 136 -12.70 3.85 12.26
C THR A 136 -13.17 4.58 13.50
N PHE A 137 -13.68 5.82 13.34
CA PHE A 137 -14.31 6.56 14.42
C PHE A 137 -15.50 7.36 13.88
N THR A 138 -16.33 7.85 14.80
CA THR A 138 -17.47 8.70 14.46
C THR A 138 -17.35 10.03 15.16
N ASP A 139 -17.81 11.08 14.48
CA ASP A 139 -18.02 12.42 15.04
C ASP A 139 -19.47 12.82 14.82
N ALA A 140 -20.17 13.19 15.90
CA ALA A 140 -21.59 13.52 15.90
C ALA A 140 -21.85 15.04 15.94
N THR A 141 -20.79 15.84 15.74
CA THR A 141 -20.84 17.30 15.84
C THR A 141 -20.69 18.00 14.49
N CYS A 142 -20.81 17.23 13.40
CA CYS A 142 -20.53 17.76 12.08
C CYS A 142 -21.70 18.54 11.50
N ASP A 143 -21.40 19.73 11.00
CA ASP A 143 -22.34 20.60 10.29
C ASP A 143 -22.01 20.64 8.81
N ILE A 144 -22.98 20.31 7.98
CA ILE A 144 -22.88 20.24 6.53
C ILE A 144 -23.73 21.33 5.92
N THR A 145 -23.19 22.08 4.99
CA THR A 145 -23.94 23.02 4.15
C THR A 145 -24.25 22.38 2.82
N THR A 146 -25.50 22.46 2.37
CA THR A 146 -25.92 21.94 1.05
C THR A 146 -25.03 22.52 -0.05
N ASP A 147 -24.67 21.71 -1.02
CA ASP A 147 -23.83 22.03 -2.19
C ASP A 147 -22.45 22.61 -1.81
N SER A 148 -21.95 22.27 -0.61
CA SER A 148 -20.66 22.74 -0.12
C SER A 148 -19.75 21.58 0.24
N ALA A 149 -18.55 21.55 -0.34
CA ALA A 149 -17.55 20.59 0.02
C ALA A 149 -16.94 20.82 1.43
N THR A 150 -17.20 21.96 2.06
CA THR A 150 -16.66 22.23 3.40
C THR A 150 -17.64 21.78 4.48
N VAL A 151 -17.15 20.91 5.35
CA VAL A 151 -17.85 20.43 6.55
C VAL A 151 -17.11 20.96 7.78
N THR A 152 -17.84 21.31 8.83
CA THR A 152 -17.28 21.74 10.11
C THR A 152 -17.71 20.80 11.22
N CYS A 153 -16.81 20.50 12.15
CA CYS A 153 -17.09 19.73 13.36
C CYS A 153 -16.52 20.48 14.58
N ASP A 154 -16.89 20.10 15.78
CA ASP A 154 -16.13 20.47 16.97
C ASP A 154 -14.68 20.01 16.82
N SER A 155 -13.75 20.64 17.54
CA SER A 155 -12.32 20.35 17.38
C SER A 155 -12.02 18.85 17.50
N SER A 156 -11.51 18.26 16.45
CA SER A 156 -11.11 16.84 16.38
C SER A 156 -9.72 16.69 15.83
N ALA A 157 -8.81 16.13 16.64
CA ALA A 157 -7.45 15.79 16.22
C ALA A 157 -7.39 14.45 15.46
N LYS A 158 -8.52 13.76 15.29
CA LYS A 158 -8.57 12.45 14.62
C LYS A 158 -8.92 12.55 13.13
N ILE A 159 -9.48 13.68 12.71
CA ILE A 159 -9.81 13.90 11.29
C ILE A 159 -8.50 14.23 10.55
N ALA A 160 -8.18 13.44 9.55
CA ALA A 160 -6.97 13.57 8.74
C ALA A 160 -7.30 13.47 7.25
N VAL A 161 -6.40 14.01 6.43
CA VAL A 161 -6.47 13.87 4.96
C VAL A 161 -6.31 12.40 4.58
N GLY A 162 -7.00 11.96 3.52
CA GLY A 162 -7.00 10.58 3.05
C GLY A 162 -8.06 9.68 3.67
N GLN A 163 -8.67 10.07 4.80
CA GLN A 163 -9.76 9.29 5.41
C GLN A 163 -11.01 9.29 4.54
N SER A 164 -11.62 8.13 4.32
CA SER A 164 -12.98 8.10 3.80
C SER A 164 -13.94 8.70 4.80
N VAL A 165 -14.95 9.38 4.29
CA VAL A 165 -16.01 9.99 5.11
C VAL A 165 -17.37 9.56 4.61
N SER A 166 -18.21 9.09 5.52
CA SER A 166 -19.55 8.62 5.21
C SER A 166 -20.56 9.05 6.27
N GLY A 167 -21.80 9.15 5.87
CA GLY A 167 -22.91 9.52 6.75
C GLY A 167 -24.02 10.23 6.00
N THR A 168 -25.04 10.67 6.74
CA THR A 168 -26.15 11.40 6.13
C THR A 168 -25.67 12.69 5.51
N GLY A 169 -25.96 12.91 4.24
CA GLY A 169 -25.59 14.14 3.51
C GLY A 169 -24.22 14.08 2.81
N ILE A 170 -23.48 12.97 2.96
CA ILE A 170 -22.20 12.75 2.28
C ILE A 170 -22.39 11.73 1.15
N PRO A 171 -21.96 12.02 -0.08
CA PRO A 171 -22.02 11.07 -1.20
C PRO A 171 -21.09 9.87 -0.97
N VAL A 172 -21.41 8.76 -1.62
CA VAL A 172 -20.58 7.54 -1.60
C VAL A 172 -19.27 7.80 -2.34
N GLY A 173 -18.16 7.29 -1.82
CA GLY A 173 -16.83 7.51 -2.38
C GLY A 173 -16.22 8.87 -2.01
N ALA A 174 -16.67 9.44 -0.90
CA ALA A 174 -16.17 10.71 -0.38
C ALA A 174 -14.99 10.49 0.59
N ALA A 175 -13.98 11.34 0.46
CA ALA A 175 -12.80 11.38 1.33
C ALA A 175 -12.53 12.80 1.84
N VAL A 176 -11.73 12.87 2.89
CA VAL A 176 -11.19 14.13 3.43
C VAL A 176 -9.97 14.54 2.61
N THR A 177 -10.04 15.66 1.90
CA THR A 177 -8.95 16.14 1.04
C THR A 177 -8.16 17.30 1.63
N ALA A 178 -8.69 17.97 2.64
CA ALA A 178 -7.98 19.01 3.40
C ALA A 178 -8.56 19.13 4.81
N VAL A 179 -7.73 19.44 5.78
CA VAL A 179 -8.15 19.68 7.18
C VAL A 179 -7.60 21.00 7.67
N ASN A 180 -8.42 21.77 8.35
CA ASN A 180 -8.04 23.01 9.01
C ASN A 180 -8.70 23.10 10.39
N THR A 181 -7.90 23.19 11.45
CA THR A 181 -8.40 23.35 12.82
C THR A 181 -8.09 24.76 13.34
N VAL A 182 -9.10 25.51 13.69
CA VAL A 182 -8.98 26.85 14.26
C VAL A 182 -9.74 26.92 15.58
N GLY A 183 -9.00 26.97 16.66
CA GLY A 183 -9.58 27.00 18.01
C GLY A 183 -10.36 25.72 18.34
N ALA A 184 -11.67 25.87 18.58
CA ALA A 184 -12.56 24.77 18.94
C ALA A 184 -13.29 24.16 17.72
N VAL A 185 -12.92 24.50 16.50
CA VAL A 185 -13.57 24.02 15.28
C VAL A 185 -12.56 23.38 14.36
N THR A 186 -12.87 22.20 13.90
CA THR A 186 -12.18 21.54 12.80
C THR A 186 -13.06 21.64 11.56
N SER A 187 -12.54 22.22 10.49
CA SER A 187 -13.16 22.15 9.17
C SER A 187 -12.35 21.25 8.26
N PHE A 188 -13.04 20.48 7.43
CA PHE A 188 -12.40 19.66 6.42
C PHE A 188 -13.12 19.80 5.07
N THR A 189 -12.40 19.50 4.01
CA THR A 189 -12.95 19.51 2.66
C THR A 189 -13.24 18.08 2.24
N VAL A 190 -14.45 17.84 1.76
CA VAL A 190 -14.88 16.58 1.16
C VAL A 190 -14.49 16.59 -0.32
N GLY A 191 -13.78 15.59 -0.77
CA GLY A 191 -13.46 15.31 -2.17
C GLY A 191 -13.75 13.86 -2.48
N ALA A 192 -13.30 13.38 -3.64
CA ALA A 192 -13.42 11.96 -4.03
C ALA A 192 -12.28 11.14 -3.42
N GLU A 193 -12.57 9.89 -3.04
CA GLU A 193 -11.54 8.87 -2.84
C GLU A 193 -10.76 8.63 -4.15
N PRO A 194 -9.52 8.14 -4.08
CA PRO A 194 -8.76 7.72 -5.25
C PRO A 194 -9.59 6.77 -6.15
N GLY A 195 -9.61 7.03 -7.45
CA GLY A 195 -10.41 6.26 -8.41
C GLY A 195 -11.91 6.51 -8.38
N GLN A 196 -12.43 7.32 -7.46
CA GLN A 196 -13.83 7.69 -7.36
C GLN A 196 -14.09 9.11 -7.91
N SER A 197 -15.35 9.44 -8.08
CA SER A 197 -15.77 10.82 -8.36
C SER A 197 -17.01 11.15 -7.55
N ILE A 198 -17.03 12.32 -6.93
CA ILE A 198 -18.20 12.85 -6.24
C ILE A 198 -18.63 14.15 -6.88
N ASP A 199 -19.92 14.46 -6.81
CA ASP A 199 -20.46 15.78 -7.14
C ASP A 199 -20.80 16.51 -5.85
N THR A 200 -20.36 17.76 -5.73
CA THR A 200 -20.70 18.59 -4.56
C THR A 200 -22.19 18.89 -4.47
N ASP A 201 -22.89 18.87 -5.60
CA ASP A 201 -24.36 19.06 -5.65
C ASP A 201 -25.11 17.87 -5.00
N ASP A 202 -24.44 16.73 -4.79
CA ASP A 202 -24.97 15.58 -4.05
C ASP A 202 -24.80 15.71 -2.52
N ILE A 203 -24.10 16.74 -2.05
CA ILE A 203 -23.92 17.02 -0.62
C ILE A 203 -25.18 17.69 -0.05
N SER A 204 -25.82 17.04 0.90
CA SER A 204 -27.02 17.53 1.55
C SER A 204 -26.74 18.11 2.93
N GLY A 205 -27.27 19.29 3.22
CA GLY A 205 -27.05 20.00 4.49
C GLY A 205 -27.64 19.28 5.70
N GLY A 206 -27.00 19.47 6.84
CA GLY A 206 -27.43 18.96 8.14
C GLY A 206 -26.61 19.58 9.27
N THR A 207 -27.20 19.65 10.46
CA THR A 207 -26.55 20.18 11.68
C THR A 207 -26.41 19.05 12.69
N ASN A 208 -25.25 18.94 13.33
CA ASN A 208 -24.92 17.88 14.28
C ASN A 208 -25.16 16.47 13.68
N VAL A 209 -24.77 16.28 12.42
CA VAL A 209 -24.82 14.96 11.79
C VAL A 209 -23.66 14.10 12.30
N THR A 210 -23.95 12.81 12.48
CA THR A 210 -22.91 11.84 12.78
C THR A 210 -22.27 11.41 11.47
N LEU A 211 -20.97 11.68 11.33
CA LEU A 211 -20.14 11.20 10.25
C LEU A 211 -19.20 10.11 10.76
N THR A 212 -18.96 9.13 9.91
CA THR A 212 -17.98 8.04 10.13
C THR A 212 -16.77 8.32 9.27
N PHE A 213 -15.60 8.29 9.88
CA PHE A 213 -14.31 8.44 9.23
C PHE A 213 -13.59 7.11 9.32
N LYS A 214 -13.01 6.68 8.22
CA LYS A 214 -12.19 5.48 8.15
C LYS A 214 -10.86 5.82 7.47
N THR A 215 -9.78 5.53 8.14
CA THR A 215 -8.46 5.56 7.53
C THR A 215 -8.31 4.32 6.67
N HIS A 216 -7.95 4.48 5.41
CA HIS A 216 -7.54 3.39 4.54
C HIS A 216 -6.03 3.24 4.63
N LEU A 217 -5.55 2.04 4.46
CA LEU A 217 -4.17 1.85 4.06
C LEU A 217 -4.06 2.31 2.60
N ALA A 218 -2.91 2.85 2.25
CA ALA A 218 -2.66 3.34 0.91
C ALA A 218 -2.18 2.20 -0.02
N ASP A 219 -2.25 2.46 -1.32
CA ASP A 219 -1.74 1.55 -2.33
C ASP A 219 -0.22 1.65 -2.40
N LEU A 220 0.45 0.51 -2.46
CA LEU A 220 1.88 0.48 -2.71
C LEU A 220 2.15 0.85 -4.18
N VAL A 221 2.86 1.96 -4.40
CA VAL A 221 3.16 2.49 -5.75
C VAL A 221 4.49 1.97 -6.29
N ASP A 222 5.53 1.97 -5.46
CA ASP A 222 6.83 1.45 -5.88
C ASP A 222 7.69 0.91 -4.73
N ILE A 223 8.67 0.10 -5.11
CA ILE A 223 9.76 -0.32 -4.25
C ILE A 223 11.06 0.07 -4.95
N THR A 224 11.88 0.89 -4.29
CA THR A 224 13.21 1.23 -4.73
C THR A 224 14.27 0.51 -3.88
N ALA A 225 15.50 0.50 -4.37
CA ALA A 225 16.62 -0.12 -3.66
C ALA A 225 17.87 0.75 -3.77
N LEU A 226 18.64 0.80 -2.68
CA LEU A 226 19.90 1.54 -2.56
C LEU A 226 20.95 0.67 -1.86
N ALA A 227 22.03 0.33 -2.54
CA ALA A 227 23.15 -0.36 -1.92
C ALA A 227 23.95 0.56 -0.99
N GLY A 228 24.42 0.03 0.15
CA GLY A 228 25.10 0.83 1.18
C GLY A 228 26.50 1.32 0.77
N THR A 229 27.40 0.43 0.42
CA THR A 229 28.81 0.75 0.18
C THR A 229 29.35 0.26 -1.17
N ALA A 230 28.82 -0.82 -1.68
CA ALA A 230 29.17 -1.43 -2.97
C ALA A 230 27.91 -1.94 -3.66
N ALA A 231 27.99 -2.23 -4.95
CA ALA A 231 26.86 -2.80 -5.67
C ALA A 231 26.44 -4.16 -5.07
N VAL A 232 25.15 -4.41 -5.03
CA VAL A 232 24.51 -5.61 -4.45
C VAL A 232 23.62 -6.25 -5.50
N ASP A 233 23.65 -7.57 -5.63
CA ASP A 233 22.72 -8.30 -6.48
C ASP A 233 21.49 -8.74 -5.67
N LEU A 234 20.32 -8.39 -6.15
CA LEU A 234 19.02 -8.77 -5.58
C LEU A 234 18.31 -9.78 -6.48
N GLU A 235 17.86 -10.89 -5.92
CA GLU A 235 16.87 -11.73 -6.58
C GLU A 235 15.47 -11.19 -6.24
N VAL A 236 14.72 -10.82 -7.28
CA VAL A 236 13.34 -10.36 -7.18
C VAL A 236 12.43 -11.42 -7.77
N PHE A 237 11.44 -11.84 -7.02
CA PHE A 237 10.40 -12.78 -7.43
C PHE A 237 9.04 -12.17 -7.14
N VAL A 238 8.20 -12.06 -8.17
CA VAL A 238 6.82 -11.58 -8.07
C VAL A 238 5.91 -12.62 -8.69
N ALA A 239 4.80 -12.92 -8.03
CA ALA A 239 3.74 -13.74 -8.59
C ALA A 239 2.42 -12.95 -8.55
N SER A 240 1.71 -12.93 -9.67
CA SER A 240 0.46 -12.20 -9.87
C SER A 240 -0.63 -13.07 -10.47
N LYS A 241 -1.87 -12.57 -10.37
CA LYS A 241 -3.09 -13.23 -10.86
C LYS A 241 -3.31 -12.95 -12.34
#